data_d1e326055c6837a1749c6548543281d0
#
_entry.id   d1e326055c6837a1749c6548543281d0
#
_cell.length_a   1.000
_cell.length_b   1.000
_cell.length_c   1.000
_cell.angle_alpha   90.00
_cell.angle_beta   90.00
_cell.angle_gamma   90.00
#
_symmetry.space_group_name_H-M   'P 1'
#
loop_
_entity.id
_entity.type
_entity.pdbx_description
1 polymer ?
#
loop_
_entity_poly.entity_id
_entity_poly.type
_entity_poly.pdbx_seq_one_letter_code
_entity_poly.pdbx_strand_id
1 'polypeptide(L)'
;MGSAQMTSYLRNQLIDHIFRSATYAKPTTLLVALYTVNPTYAAGGTEVNTTGYAKVFLIPNTIDWYATQGQTITGPSTGNSAGGGTTGNATAIVFGTPGANWGVITGFSIIDNGGNMLIWDALTNSKTVNNGDPAPSFPAGMRLAA
;
A
#
# COMPACT_ATOMS: atom_id res chain seq x y z
N MET A 1 6.67 -2.06 10.18
CA MET A 1 5.23 -2.02 9.96
C MET A 1 4.64 -3.34 10.44
N GLY A 2 3.43 -3.30 10.96
CA GLY A 2 2.67 -4.48 11.35
C GLY A 2 2.12 -5.25 10.15
N SER A 3 1.16 -6.12 10.40
CA SER A 3 0.43 -6.79 9.33
C SER A 3 -0.53 -5.83 8.66
N ALA A 4 -0.44 -5.73 7.34
CA ALA A 4 -1.40 -4.95 6.56
C ALA A 4 -2.81 -5.53 6.72
N GLN A 5 -3.79 -4.65 6.77
CA GLN A 5 -5.19 -5.05 6.96
C GLN A 5 -5.90 -5.12 5.61
N MET A 6 -6.39 -6.31 5.26
CA MET A 6 -7.30 -6.43 4.13
C MET A 6 -8.62 -5.76 4.47
N THR A 7 -9.12 -4.94 3.56
CA THR A 7 -10.46 -4.34 3.70
C THR A 7 -11.56 -5.39 3.53
N SER A 8 -12.76 -5.05 4.00
CA SER A 8 -13.94 -5.90 3.78
C SER A 8 -14.20 -6.14 2.29
N TYR A 9 -13.93 -5.14 1.45
CA TYR A 9 -14.06 -5.28 0.01
C TYR A 9 -13.18 -6.43 -0.52
N LEU A 10 -11.88 -6.40 -0.26
CA LEU A 10 -10.97 -7.43 -0.77
C LEU A 10 -11.30 -8.80 -0.20
N ARG A 11 -11.61 -8.88 1.10
CA ARG A 11 -11.99 -10.16 1.74
C ARG A 11 -13.22 -10.78 1.09
N ASN A 12 -14.26 -9.99 0.84
CA ASN A 12 -15.48 -10.46 0.21
C ASN A 12 -15.21 -10.93 -1.22
N GLN A 13 -14.44 -10.17 -1.99
CA GLN A 13 -14.07 -10.56 -3.35
C GLN A 13 -13.33 -11.90 -3.41
N LEU A 14 -12.40 -12.13 -2.49
CA LEU A 14 -11.63 -13.39 -2.43
C LEU A 14 -12.51 -14.56 -1.98
N ILE A 15 -13.37 -14.37 -0.99
CA ILE A 15 -14.30 -15.41 -0.51
C ILE A 15 -15.27 -15.78 -1.61
N ASP A 16 -15.85 -14.81 -2.28
CA ASP A 16 -16.78 -15.05 -3.37
C ASP A 16 -16.09 -15.72 -4.57
N HIS A 17 -14.85 -15.37 -4.84
CA HIS A 17 -14.06 -16.01 -5.91
C HIS A 17 -13.74 -17.48 -5.62
N ILE A 18 -13.45 -17.79 -4.35
CA ILE A 18 -13.07 -19.16 -3.94
C ILE A 18 -14.28 -20.06 -3.76
N PHE A 19 -15.33 -19.58 -3.11
CA PHE A 19 -16.47 -20.38 -2.63
C PHE A 19 -17.75 -20.17 -3.43
N ARG A 20 -17.81 -19.17 -4.27
CA ARG A 20 -18.97 -18.85 -5.11
C ARG A 20 -18.51 -18.70 -6.55
N SER A 21 -19.44 -18.57 -7.46
CA SER A 21 -19.13 -18.45 -8.89
C SER A 21 -18.69 -17.04 -9.33
N ALA A 22 -18.34 -16.18 -8.39
CA ALA A 22 -17.87 -14.84 -8.71
C ALA A 22 -16.39 -14.85 -9.10
N THR A 23 -16.01 -14.00 -10.04
CA THR A 23 -14.61 -13.84 -10.45
C THR A 23 -14.08 -12.51 -9.97
N TYR A 24 -13.04 -12.54 -9.14
CA TYR A 24 -12.28 -11.35 -8.81
C TYR A 24 -11.24 -11.09 -9.90
N ALA A 25 -11.43 -10.00 -10.63
CA ALA A 25 -10.48 -9.59 -11.66
C ALA A 25 -9.25 -8.96 -11.01
N LYS A 26 -8.07 -9.44 -11.36
CA LYS A 26 -6.80 -8.84 -10.91
C LYS A 26 -6.77 -7.37 -11.31
N PRO A 27 -6.43 -6.45 -10.39
CA PRO A 27 -6.22 -5.05 -10.74
C PRO A 27 -5.15 -4.88 -11.82
N THR A 28 -5.39 -3.98 -12.74
CA THR A 28 -4.40 -3.63 -13.78
C THR A 28 -3.42 -2.59 -13.29
N THR A 29 -3.82 -1.81 -12.30
CA THR A 29 -3.00 -0.77 -11.67
C THR A 29 -3.29 -0.70 -10.19
N LEU A 30 -2.31 -0.25 -9.42
CA LEU A 30 -2.42 0.00 -8.00
C LEU A 30 -2.04 1.45 -7.71
N LEU A 31 -2.73 2.05 -6.75
CA LEU A 31 -2.44 3.39 -6.28
C LEU A 31 -2.09 3.32 -4.79
N VAL A 32 -0.99 3.94 -4.41
CA VAL A 32 -0.61 4.08 -3.01
C VAL A 32 -1.02 5.46 -2.53
N ALA A 33 -1.77 5.51 -1.43
CA ALA A 33 -2.28 6.73 -0.81
C ALA A 33 -1.75 6.88 0.61
N LEU A 34 -1.59 8.12 1.06
CA LEU A 34 -1.17 8.48 2.42
C LEU A 34 -2.33 9.07 3.20
N TYR A 35 -2.34 8.81 4.49
CA TYR A 35 -3.44 9.21 5.39
C TYR A 35 -2.94 9.95 6.61
N THR A 36 -3.70 10.98 7.00
CA THR A 36 -3.55 11.67 8.28
C THR A 36 -4.45 11.07 9.37
N VAL A 37 -5.50 10.37 8.96
CA VAL A 37 -6.33 9.52 9.83
C VAL A 37 -6.44 8.16 9.16
N ASN A 38 -6.00 7.12 9.84
CA ASN A 38 -5.96 5.77 9.28
C ASN A 38 -7.33 5.29 8.81
N PRO A 39 -7.36 4.53 7.71
CA PRO A 39 -8.56 3.79 7.31
C PRO A 39 -8.98 2.73 8.33
N THR A 40 -10.09 2.08 8.05
CA THR A 40 -10.61 0.93 8.77
C THR A 40 -10.88 -0.23 7.81
N TYR A 41 -11.43 -1.33 8.32
CA TYR A 41 -11.87 -2.44 7.47
C TYR A 41 -12.88 -2.04 6.40
N ALA A 42 -13.70 -1.05 6.70
CA ALA A 42 -14.70 -0.52 5.78
C ALA A 42 -14.12 0.54 4.82
N ALA A 43 -12.81 0.65 4.73
CA ALA A 43 -12.11 1.75 4.09
C ALA A 43 -12.25 3.07 4.89
N GLY A 44 -12.43 4.21 4.24
CA GLY A 44 -12.52 5.50 4.95
C GLY A 44 -11.15 6.07 5.31
N GLY A 45 -11.05 6.72 6.46
CA GLY A 45 -9.86 7.47 6.83
C GLY A 45 -9.87 8.88 6.23
N THR A 46 -8.80 9.63 6.49
CA THR A 46 -8.59 10.95 5.89
C THR A 46 -7.31 10.93 5.09
N GLU A 47 -7.47 10.89 3.78
CA GLU A 47 -6.35 10.95 2.83
C GLU A 47 -5.77 12.36 2.80
N VAL A 48 -4.46 12.47 2.58
CA VAL A 48 -3.82 13.74 2.29
C VAL A 48 -4.45 14.36 1.05
N ASN A 49 -4.78 15.64 1.12
CA ASN A 49 -5.39 16.36 0.00
C ASN A 49 -4.89 17.82 -0.02
N THR A 50 -3.61 17.98 -0.28
CA THR A 50 -2.95 19.28 -0.29
C THR A 50 -2.00 19.41 -1.47
N THR A 51 -1.53 20.63 -1.72
CA THR A 51 -0.67 20.94 -2.87
C THR A 51 0.59 20.07 -2.90
N GLY A 52 0.88 19.51 -4.04
CA GLY A 52 2.02 18.63 -4.28
C GLY A 52 1.77 17.16 -3.98
N TYR A 53 0.64 16.82 -3.37
CA TYR A 53 0.25 15.44 -3.14
C TYR A 53 -0.47 14.83 -4.34
N ALA A 54 -0.10 13.62 -4.66
CA ALA A 54 -0.85 12.73 -5.55
C ALA A 54 -0.57 11.28 -5.13
N LYS A 55 -1.55 10.41 -5.34
CA LYS A 55 -1.33 8.97 -5.17
C LYS A 55 -0.23 8.49 -6.11
N VAL A 56 0.59 7.57 -5.65
CA VAL A 56 1.64 6.98 -6.49
C VAL A 56 1.08 5.76 -7.21
N PHE A 57 1.33 5.74 -8.49
CA PHE A 57 0.86 4.72 -9.41
C PHE A 57 1.88 3.57 -9.50
N LEU A 58 1.41 2.33 -9.35
CA LEU A 58 2.21 1.12 -9.49
C LEU A 58 1.50 0.12 -10.40
N ILE A 59 2.28 -0.75 -11.03
CA ILE A 59 1.75 -1.85 -11.83
C ILE A 59 1.96 -3.15 -11.06
N PRO A 60 0.91 -3.98 -10.89
CA PRO A 60 1.07 -5.29 -10.27
C PRO A 60 1.82 -6.23 -11.22
N ASN A 61 3.11 -6.31 -11.07
CA ASN A 61 4.01 -7.13 -11.88
C ASN A 61 5.13 -7.75 -11.00
N THR A 62 5.96 -8.58 -11.60
CA THR A 62 7.06 -9.27 -10.90
C THR A 62 8.33 -8.44 -10.76
N ILE A 63 8.38 -7.26 -11.34
CA ILE A 63 9.52 -6.34 -11.27
C ILE A 63 9.36 -5.42 -10.06
N ASP A 64 8.17 -4.87 -9.87
CA ASP A 64 7.88 -3.89 -8.83
C ASP A 64 7.50 -4.52 -7.48
N TRP A 65 7.14 -5.81 -7.49
CA TRP A 65 6.72 -6.53 -6.30
C TRP A 65 7.49 -7.82 -6.11
N TYR A 66 7.90 -8.09 -4.88
CA TYR A 66 8.53 -9.34 -4.52
C TYR A 66 7.54 -10.50 -4.53
N ALA A 67 8.05 -11.68 -4.89
CA ALA A 67 7.27 -12.91 -4.83
C ALA A 67 6.90 -13.27 -3.38
N THR A 68 5.80 -13.99 -3.23
CA THR A 68 5.36 -14.60 -1.97
C THR A 68 5.64 -16.09 -1.96
N GLN A 69 5.41 -16.76 -0.84
CA GLN A 69 5.38 -18.23 -0.71
C GLN A 69 6.58 -19.00 -1.31
N GLY A 70 7.54 -19.27 -0.49
CA GLY A 70 8.70 -20.11 -0.85
C GLY A 70 9.72 -19.45 -1.76
N GLN A 71 9.52 -18.18 -2.08
CA GLN A 71 10.49 -17.40 -2.81
C GLN A 71 11.36 -16.59 -1.85
N THR A 72 12.64 -16.58 -2.10
CA THR A 72 13.54 -15.68 -1.39
C THR A 72 13.39 -14.28 -1.96
N ILE A 73 13.09 -13.32 -1.11
CA ILE A 73 13.14 -11.91 -1.51
C ILE A 73 14.61 -11.53 -1.60
N THR A 74 15.09 -11.42 -2.83
CA THR A 74 16.43 -10.90 -3.13
C THR A 74 16.33 -9.40 -3.35
N GLY A 75 16.82 -8.64 -2.40
CA GLY A 75 16.76 -7.19 -2.47
C GLY A 75 17.13 -6.56 -1.14
N PRO A 76 17.00 -5.24 -1.00
CA PRO A 76 17.32 -4.55 0.25
C PRO A 76 16.44 -4.98 1.42
N SER A 77 15.29 -5.59 1.18
CA SER A 77 14.57 -6.25 2.25
C SER A 77 15.19 -7.62 2.47
N THR A 78 15.85 -7.79 3.54
CA THR A 78 16.38 -9.07 4.03
C THR A 78 15.28 -10.02 4.48
N GLY A 79 14.05 -9.73 4.12
CA GLY A 79 12.93 -10.49 4.56
C GLY A 79 12.60 -11.61 3.63
N ASN A 80 12.94 -12.79 4.04
CA ASN A 80 12.36 -13.99 3.48
C ASN A 80 10.84 -13.97 3.70
N SER A 81 10.07 -14.03 2.65
CA SER A 81 8.65 -14.36 2.75
C SER A 81 8.49 -15.88 2.81
N ALA A 82 9.16 -16.51 3.74
CA ALA A 82 9.02 -17.94 3.95
C ALA A 82 7.60 -18.26 4.39
N GLY A 83 6.70 -18.35 3.46
CA GLY A 83 5.30 -18.70 3.69
C GLY A 83 4.58 -17.69 4.58
N GLY A 84 3.41 -17.28 4.25
CA GLY A 84 2.63 -16.41 5.11
C GLY A 84 2.09 -15.17 4.42
N GLY A 85 1.98 -15.18 3.09
CA GLY A 85 1.30 -14.11 2.38
C GLY A 85 1.97 -12.75 2.51
N THR A 86 3.28 -12.71 2.53
CA THR A 86 4.06 -11.47 2.60
C THR A 86 4.60 -11.11 1.23
N THR A 87 4.44 -9.88 0.82
CA THR A 87 5.12 -9.28 -0.33
C THR A 87 5.72 -7.93 0.06
N GLY A 88 6.33 -7.26 -0.86
CA GLY A 88 6.85 -5.90 -0.67
C GLY A 88 7.18 -5.26 -2.00
N ASN A 89 7.35 -3.95 -1.97
CA ASN A 89 7.77 -3.21 -3.15
C ASN A 89 9.25 -3.49 -3.44
N ALA A 90 9.54 -3.89 -4.67
CA ALA A 90 10.91 -4.09 -5.13
C ALA A 90 11.57 -2.77 -5.58
N THR A 91 10.78 -1.77 -5.91
CA THR A 91 11.21 -0.42 -6.28
C THR A 91 10.70 0.59 -5.25
N ALA A 92 11.42 1.71 -5.09
CA ALA A 92 10.98 2.76 -4.18
C ALA A 92 9.65 3.38 -4.66
N ILE A 93 8.78 3.70 -3.70
CA ILE A 93 7.53 4.42 -3.95
C ILE A 93 7.75 5.87 -3.53
N VAL A 94 7.85 6.78 -4.49
CA VAL A 94 8.19 8.19 -4.25
C VAL A 94 6.97 9.04 -4.55
N PHE A 95 6.55 9.84 -3.55
CA PHE A 95 5.46 10.80 -3.70
C PHE A 95 5.96 12.12 -4.29
N GLY A 96 5.04 13.02 -4.57
CA GLY A 96 5.37 14.36 -5.05
C GLY A 96 6.10 15.21 -3.98
N THR A 97 6.69 16.30 -4.43
CA THR A 97 7.31 17.27 -3.52
C THR A 97 6.21 18.09 -2.83
N PRO A 98 6.21 18.19 -1.50
CA PRO A 98 5.22 18.96 -0.78
C PRO A 98 5.24 20.45 -1.14
N GLY A 99 4.15 20.94 -1.70
CA GLY A 99 3.93 22.37 -1.97
C GLY A 99 3.10 23.08 -0.89
N ALA A 100 2.72 22.34 0.14
CA ALA A 100 2.03 22.82 1.33
C ALA A 100 2.28 21.84 2.47
N ASN A 101 1.85 22.17 3.69
CA ASN A 101 1.92 21.23 4.81
C ASN A 101 0.89 20.10 4.59
N TRP A 102 1.37 18.86 4.51
CA TRP A 102 0.49 17.69 4.41
C TRP A 102 -0.02 17.23 5.77
N GLY A 103 0.64 17.65 6.85
CA GLY A 103 0.33 17.25 8.23
C GLY A 103 1.09 16.02 8.66
N VAL A 104 0.56 15.34 9.67
CA VAL A 104 1.16 14.12 10.22
C VAL A 104 0.60 12.91 9.50
N ILE A 105 1.45 12.22 8.75
CA ILE A 105 1.08 10.99 8.04
C ILE A 105 1.15 9.83 9.01
N THR A 106 0.04 9.12 9.17
CA THR A 106 -0.10 8.02 10.13
C THR A 106 -0.25 6.65 9.49
N GLY A 107 -0.62 6.60 8.22
CA GLY A 107 -0.83 5.34 7.50
C GLY A 107 -0.85 5.50 5.99
N PHE A 108 -1.02 4.37 5.32
CA PHE A 108 -1.13 4.30 3.87
C PHE A 108 -2.14 3.24 3.46
N SER A 109 -2.56 3.29 2.21
CA SER A 109 -3.38 2.24 1.60
C SER A 109 -2.93 1.91 0.18
N ILE A 110 -3.37 0.75 -0.29
CA ILE A 110 -3.26 0.36 -1.69
C ILE A 110 -4.68 0.23 -2.24
N ILE A 111 -4.92 0.90 -3.35
CA ILE A 111 -6.22 1.07 -3.99
C ILE A 111 -6.14 0.50 -5.40
N ASP A 112 -7.20 -0.18 -5.86
CA ASP A 112 -7.27 -0.69 -7.22
C ASP A 112 -7.65 0.40 -8.24
N ASN A 113 -7.65 0.02 -9.51
CA ASN A 113 -8.04 0.92 -10.61
C ASN A 113 -9.54 1.29 -10.63
N GLY A 114 -10.35 0.62 -9.84
CA GLY A 114 -11.77 0.94 -9.63
C GLY A 114 -12.02 1.88 -8.46
N GLY A 115 -10.98 2.28 -7.73
CA GLY A 115 -11.08 3.13 -6.55
C GLY A 115 -11.37 2.39 -5.26
N ASN A 116 -11.31 1.06 -5.26
CA ASN A 116 -11.55 0.25 -4.06
C ASN A 116 -10.26 0.09 -3.26
N MET A 117 -10.31 0.39 -1.99
CA MET A 117 -9.20 0.14 -1.09
C MET A 117 -9.07 -1.37 -0.85
N LEU A 118 -7.91 -1.92 -1.14
CA LEU A 118 -7.62 -3.34 -0.99
C LEU A 118 -7.03 -3.66 0.38
N ILE A 119 -5.97 -2.94 0.74
CA ILE A 119 -5.27 -3.09 2.01
C ILE A 119 -4.88 -1.72 2.55
N TRP A 120 -4.67 -1.66 3.85
CA TRP A 120 -4.09 -0.51 4.52
C TRP A 120 -3.23 -0.95 5.69
N ASP A 121 -2.33 -0.08 6.13
CA ASP A 121 -1.55 -0.28 7.34
C ASP A 121 -1.18 1.06 7.96
N ALA A 122 -0.97 1.05 9.26
CA ALA A 122 -0.40 2.18 9.97
C ALA A 122 1.12 2.22 9.75
N LEU A 123 1.68 3.41 9.67
CA LEU A 123 3.14 3.56 9.71
C LEU A 123 3.66 3.16 11.09
N THR A 124 4.81 2.50 11.14
CA THR A 124 5.49 2.20 12.41
C THR A 124 5.79 3.49 13.18
N ASN A 125 6.24 4.51 12.46
CA ASN A 125 6.43 5.84 13.00
C ASN A 125 5.69 6.82 12.09
N SER A 126 4.85 7.66 12.66
CA SER A 126 4.21 8.75 11.92
C SER A 126 5.27 9.73 11.41
N LYS A 127 4.98 10.39 10.30
CA LYS A 127 5.88 11.36 9.70
C LYS A 127 5.17 12.68 9.45
N THR A 128 5.68 13.75 10.04
CA THR A 128 5.21 15.10 9.69
C THR A 128 5.83 15.51 8.36
N VAL A 129 5.00 15.99 7.45
CA VAL A 129 5.41 16.49 6.13
C VAL A 129 5.01 17.93 5.99
N ASN A 130 5.99 18.81 5.85
CA ASN A 130 5.81 20.24 5.74
C ASN A 130 6.09 20.74 4.32
N ASN A 131 5.62 21.95 4.04
CA ASN A 131 5.96 22.64 2.81
C ASN A 131 7.48 22.74 2.64
N GLY A 132 7.96 22.34 1.48
CA GLY A 132 9.40 22.40 1.15
C GLY A 132 10.23 21.22 1.64
N ASP A 133 9.61 20.25 2.31
CA ASP A 133 10.30 19.01 2.66
C ASP A 133 10.65 18.21 1.39
N PRO A 134 11.69 17.35 1.44
CA PRO A 134 11.94 16.41 0.37
C PRO A 134 10.73 15.51 0.11
N ALA A 135 10.58 15.04 -1.13
CA ALA A 135 9.51 14.14 -1.51
C ALA A 135 9.47 12.90 -0.58
N PRO A 136 8.36 12.65 0.11
CA PRO A 136 8.23 11.46 0.94
C PRO A 136 8.32 10.20 0.10
N SER A 137 8.90 9.14 0.64
CA SER A 137 9.04 7.87 -0.07
C SER A 137 9.00 6.67 0.86
N PHE A 138 8.53 5.55 0.31
CA PHE A 138 8.80 4.23 0.88
C PHE A 138 9.99 3.64 0.14
N PRO A 139 11.10 3.34 0.82
CA PRO A 139 12.22 2.66 0.17
C PRO A 139 11.80 1.27 -0.31
N ALA A 140 12.57 0.72 -1.25
CA ALA A 140 12.37 -0.67 -1.67
C ALA A 140 12.47 -1.62 -0.46
N GLY A 141 11.62 -2.65 -0.45
CA GLY A 141 11.59 -3.64 0.62
C GLY A 141 10.65 -3.33 1.77
N MET A 142 9.72 -2.40 1.61
CA MET A 142 8.60 -2.26 2.55
C MET A 142 7.76 -3.53 2.50
N ARG A 143 7.53 -4.15 3.64
CA ARG A 143 6.79 -5.41 3.71
C ARG A 143 5.30 -5.20 3.91
N LEU A 144 4.53 -5.95 3.14
CA LEU A 144 3.09 -6.09 3.29
C LEU A 144 2.79 -7.55 3.64
N ALA A 145 2.40 -7.80 4.87
CA ALA A 145 1.97 -9.12 5.33
C ALA A 145 0.43 -9.11 5.48
N ALA A 146 -0.18 -10.07 4.86
CA ALA A 146 -1.63 -10.25 4.99
C ALA A 146 -1.98 -11.21 6.13
#